data_ae5c621cd5d3e74023f80a9f6740e52a
#
_entry.id   ae5c621cd5d3e74023f80a9f6740e52a
#
_cell.length_a   1.000
_cell.length_b   1.000
_cell.length_c   1.000
_cell.angle_alpha   90.00
_cell.angle_beta   90.00
_cell.angle_gamma   90.00
#
_symmetry.space_group_name_H-M   'P 1'
#
loop_
_entity.id
_entity.type
_entity.pdbx_description
1 polymer ?
#
loop_
_entity_poly.entity_id
_entity_poly.type
_entity_poly.pdbx_seq_one_letter_code
_entity_poly.pdbx_strand_id
1 'polypeptide(L)'
;NLVSIAIQGKPQTEYNLNDNLQQGLSILITRATGVPEAMAVTSNMITGFDTTTVGQKTATITYTENGITKTTTLNYEVKDKVKSISVGTAPKADQKYGENIDLSGATINVVKGSGTTTIPVTADMIKQGTYDPTTLGPQQVTIVYDNQEVDVNVTVKDYVTGITVNPSTINGRYNDTLSSLLTANNVQYTVTYAKAGAQAPQ
;
A
#
# COMPACT_ATOMS: atom_id res chain seq x y z
N ASN A 1 -18.94 -18.28 48.90
CA ASN A 1 -19.75 -18.68 47.72
C ASN A 1 -19.53 -17.68 46.60
N LEU A 2 -19.34 -18.20 45.39
CA LEU A 2 -19.19 -17.43 44.14
C LEU A 2 -20.48 -16.65 43.83
N VAL A 3 -20.37 -15.32 43.68
CA VAL A 3 -21.51 -14.41 43.39
C VAL A 3 -21.52 -14.04 41.90
N SER A 4 -20.39 -13.55 41.37
CA SER A 4 -20.30 -13.09 40.00
C SER A 4 -18.86 -13.14 39.47
N ILE A 5 -18.74 -13.11 38.15
CA ILE A 5 -17.50 -12.79 37.46
C ILE A 5 -17.74 -11.64 36.47
N ALA A 6 -16.73 -10.82 36.22
CA ALA A 6 -16.75 -9.75 35.23
C ALA A 6 -15.39 -9.65 34.56
N ILE A 7 -15.35 -9.25 33.30
CA ILE A 7 -14.08 -8.95 32.62
C ILE A 7 -13.41 -7.78 33.34
N GLN A 8 -12.11 -7.92 33.62
CA GLN A 8 -11.30 -6.89 34.25
C GLN A 8 -10.44 -6.16 33.21
N GLY A 9 -10.35 -4.83 33.37
CA GLY A 9 -9.55 -3.98 32.50
C GLY A 9 -10.24 -3.65 31.16
N LYS A 10 -9.42 -3.38 30.14
CA LYS A 10 -9.89 -3.11 28.78
C LYS A 10 -9.65 -4.32 27.89
N PRO A 11 -10.67 -5.15 27.63
CA PRO A 11 -10.51 -6.25 26.69
C PRO A 11 -10.32 -5.71 25.28
N GLN A 12 -9.59 -6.46 24.44
CA GLN A 12 -9.57 -6.21 23.02
C GLN A 12 -10.96 -6.51 22.44
N THR A 13 -11.53 -5.51 21.74
CA THR A 13 -12.88 -5.61 21.15
C THR A 13 -12.84 -5.62 19.63
N GLU A 14 -11.66 -5.56 19.03
CA GLU A 14 -11.45 -5.65 17.57
C GLU A 14 -10.30 -6.60 17.28
N TYR A 15 -10.56 -7.58 16.43
CA TYR A 15 -9.61 -8.58 15.98
C TYR A 15 -9.52 -8.54 14.45
N ASN A 16 -8.38 -8.92 13.89
CA ASN A 16 -8.30 -9.20 12.46
C ASN A 16 -8.65 -10.67 12.19
N LEU A 17 -9.04 -10.96 10.97
CA LEU A 17 -9.33 -12.32 10.53
C LEU A 17 -8.15 -13.26 10.84
N ASN A 18 -8.46 -14.40 11.47
CA ASN A 18 -7.49 -15.41 11.95
C ASN A 18 -6.56 -14.96 13.09
N ASP A 19 -6.86 -13.86 13.79
CA ASP A 19 -6.14 -13.48 15.00
C ASP A 19 -6.41 -14.43 16.17
N ASN A 20 -5.44 -14.53 17.06
CA ASN A 20 -5.60 -15.26 18.33
C ASN A 20 -6.25 -14.38 19.40
N LEU A 21 -6.81 -15.04 20.43
CA LEU A 21 -7.30 -14.33 21.60
C LEU A 21 -6.20 -13.47 22.26
N GLN A 22 -6.56 -12.28 22.69
CA GLN A 22 -5.70 -11.36 23.44
C GLN A 22 -4.99 -12.08 24.59
N GLN A 23 -3.68 -11.87 24.71
CA GLN A 23 -2.91 -12.30 25.87
C GLN A 23 -3.25 -11.43 27.09
N GLY A 24 -3.28 -12.05 28.29
CA GLY A 24 -3.48 -11.33 29.53
C GLY A 24 -4.93 -10.90 29.83
N LEU A 25 -5.92 -11.45 29.10
CA LEU A 25 -7.32 -11.28 29.45
C LEU A 25 -7.58 -11.82 30.86
N SER A 26 -8.25 -11.06 31.72
CA SER A 26 -8.53 -11.43 33.10
C SER A 26 -9.98 -11.15 33.50
N ILE A 27 -10.45 -11.88 34.50
CA ILE A 27 -11.75 -11.68 35.13
C ILE A 27 -11.57 -11.29 36.58
N LEU A 28 -12.50 -10.50 37.11
CA LEU A 28 -12.67 -10.19 38.52
C LEU A 28 -13.71 -11.16 39.08
N ILE A 29 -13.32 -11.92 40.08
CA ILE A 29 -14.17 -12.89 40.79
C ILE A 29 -14.69 -12.22 42.05
N THR A 30 -16.02 -12.18 42.22
CA THR A 30 -16.68 -11.64 43.42
C THR A 30 -17.34 -12.79 44.17
N ARG A 31 -17.02 -12.89 45.47
CA ARG A 31 -17.62 -13.87 46.38
C ARG A 31 -18.52 -13.13 47.42
N ALA A 32 -19.39 -13.86 48.07
CA ALA A 32 -20.29 -13.29 49.06
C ALA A 32 -19.56 -12.63 50.25
N THR A 33 -18.36 -13.06 50.56
CA THR A 33 -17.46 -12.50 51.57
C THR A 33 -16.04 -12.39 51.02
N GLY A 34 -15.28 -11.40 51.51
CA GLY A 34 -13.91 -11.14 51.04
C GLY A 34 -13.84 -10.04 49.98
N VAL A 35 -12.63 -9.75 49.55
CA VAL A 35 -12.39 -8.77 48.48
C VAL A 35 -12.44 -9.47 47.10
N PRO A 36 -12.89 -8.79 46.07
CA PRO A 36 -12.83 -9.33 44.71
C PRO A 36 -11.38 -9.68 44.28
N GLU A 37 -11.21 -10.78 43.57
CA GLU A 37 -9.93 -11.33 43.15
C GLU A 37 -9.80 -11.35 41.63
N ALA A 38 -8.66 -10.91 41.11
CA ALA A 38 -8.36 -10.97 39.70
C ALA A 38 -7.78 -12.35 39.34
N MET A 39 -8.27 -12.94 38.22
CA MET A 39 -7.79 -14.21 37.69
C MET A 39 -7.58 -14.10 36.19
N ALA A 40 -6.46 -14.61 35.70
CA ALA A 40 -6.22 -14.74 34.24
C ALA A 40 -7.20 -15.73 33.60
N VAL A 41 -7.76 -15.35 32.45
CA VAL A 41 -8.59 -16.24 31.65
C VAL A 41 -7.69 -17.24 30.92
N THR A 42 -8.00 -18.51 31.06
CA THR A 42 -7.32 -19.61 30.37
C THR A 42 -8.18 -20.13 29.21
N SER A 43 -7.58 -20.84 28.27
CA SER A 43 -8.28 -21.31 27.06
C SER A 43 -9.46 -22.24 27.35
N ASN A 44 -9.44 -22.98 28.46
CA ASN A 44 -10.53 -23.85 28.88
C ASN A 44 -11.69 -23.10 29.55
N MET A 45 -11.51 -21.82 29.87
CA MET A 45 -12.56 -20.98 30.45
C MET A 45 -13.37 -20.25 29.38
N ILE A 46 -12.89 -20.15 28.14
CA ILE A 46 -13.54 -19.39 27.07
C ILE A 46 -14.08 -20.33 26.00
N THR A 47 -15.31 -20.08 25.57
CA THR A 47 -15.97 -20.79 24.47
C THR A 47 -16.58 -19.82 23.48
N GLY A 48 -16.69 -20.23 22.20
CA GLY A 48 -17.28 -19.42 21.13
C GLY A 48 -16.39 -18.27 20.64
N PHE A 49 -15.11 -18.21 21.05
CA PHE A 49 -14.17 -17.29 20.41
C PHE A 49 -13.83 -17.80 19.01
N ASP A 50 -14.18 -16.99 17.99
CA ASP A 50 -14.00 -17.33 16.58
C ASP A 50 -13.61 -16.08 15.78
N THR A 51 -12.46 -16.11 15.14
CA THR A 51 -11.96 -15.06 14.23
C THR A 51 -11.86 -15.53 12.78
N THR A 52 -12.41 -16.68 12.43
CA THR A 52 -12.35 -17.27 11.07
C THR A 52 -13.32 -16.61 10.09
N THR A 53 -14.28 -15.84 10.59
CA THR A 53 -15.24 -15.07 9.78
C THR A 53 -15.41 -13.67 10.32
N VAL A 54 -15.56 -12.69 9.42
CA VAL A 54 -15.77 -11.28 9.77
C VAL A 54 -17.13 -11.03 10.43
N GLY A 55 -17.24 -9.95 11.18
CA GLY A 55 -18.49 -9.46 11.80
C GLY A 55 -18.46 -9.42 13.32
N GLN A 56 -19.61 -9.08 13.90
CA GLN A 56 -19.82 -9.01 15.35
C GLN A 56 -19.89 -10.42 15.91
N LYS A 57 -19.16 -10.66 17.01
CA LYS A 57 -18.98 -11.96 17.67
C LYS A 57 -19.14 -11.81 19.18
N THR A 58 -19.49 -12.90 19.82
CA THR A 58 -19.57 -13.00 21.28
C THR A 58 -18.92 -14.30 21.72
N ALA A 59 -17.94 -14.20 22.62
CA ALA A 59 -17.38 -15.33 23.34
C ALA A 59 -17.89 -15.35 24.77
N THR A 60 -18.05 -16.56 25.36
CA THR A 60 -18.49 -16.75 26.73
C THR A 60 -17.30 -17.20 27.58
N ILE A 61 -17.08 -16.51 28.69
CA ILE A 61 -16.10 -16.87 29.71
C ILE A 61 -16.86 -17.51 30.87
N THR A 62 -16.44 -18.69 31.26
CA THR A 62 -17.06 -19.50 32.31
C THR A 62 -16.07 -19.77 33.43
N TYR A 63 -16.49 -19.58 34.66
CA TYR A 63 -15.73 -19.93 35.87
C TYR A 63 -16.60 -20.72 36.84
N THR A 64 -16.04 -21.80 37.37
CA THR A 64 -16.74 -22.67 38.34
C THR A 64 -15.92 -22.81 39.61
N GLU A 65 -16.55 -22.59 40.76
CA GLU A 65 -15.96 -22.76 42.08
C GLU A 65 -16.95 -23.43 43.00
N ASN A 66 -16.54 -24.52 43.67
CA ASN A 66 -17.36 -25.29 44.59
C ASN A 66 -18.76 -25.68 44.05
N GLY A 67 -18.78 -26.07 42.76
CA GLY A 67 -20.01 -26.48 42.08
C GLY A 67 -20.91 -25.33 41.62
N ILE A 68 -20.52 -24.04 41.86
CA ILE A 68 -21.26 -22.85 41.42
C ILE A 68 -20.56 -22.32 40.14
N THR A 69 -21.32 -22.22 39.04
CA THR A 69 -20.84 -21.70 37.78
C THR A 69 -21.36 -20.30 37.51
N LYS A 70 -20.49 -19.40 37.07
CA LYS A 70 -20.83 -18.06 36.61
C LYS A 70 -20.20 -17.81 35.22
N THR A 71 -20.87 -16.97 34.43
CA THR A 71 -20.44 -16.61 33.08
C THR A 71 -20.40 -15.09 32.91
N THR A 72 -19.55 -14.64 32.01
CA THR A 72 -19.53 -13.29 31.44
C THR A 72 -19.24 -13.36 29.96
N THR A 73 -19.55 -12.32 29.20
CA THR A 73 -19.38 -12.32 27.74
C THR A 73 -18.35 -11.31 27.29
N LEU A 74 -17.58 -11.66 26.28
CA LEU A 74 -16.69 -10.79 25.50
C LEU A 74 -17.34 -10.55 24.15
N ASN A 75 -17.80 -9.32 23.90
CA ASN A 75 -18.28 -8.89 22.59
C ASN A 75 -17.11 -8.27 21.83
N TYR A 76 -16.93 -8.66 20.57
CA TYR A 76 -15.85 -8.17 19.71
C TYR A 76 -16.27 -8.19 18.25
N GLU A 77 -15.54 -7.44 17.42
CA GLU A 77 -15.70 -7.39 15.96
C GLU A 77 -14.49 -8.01 15.28
N VAL A 78 -14.72 -8.84 14.28
CA VAL A 78 -13.67 -9.37 13.42
C VAL A 78 -13.70 -8.62 12.09
N LYS A 79 -12.56 -8.05 11.71
CA LYS A 79 -12.34 -7.30 10.47
C LYS A 79 -11.31 -7.99 9.59
N ASP A 80 -11.42 -7.81 8.28
CA ASP A 80 -10.41 -8.27 7.32
C ASP A 80 -9.56 -7.08 6.88
N LYS A 81 -8.68 -6.61 7.76
CA LYS A 81 -7.79 -5.46 7.51
C LYS A 81 -6.59 -5.84 6.66
N VAL A 82 -6.06 -4.85 5.97
CA VAL A 82 -4.77 -4.99 5.29
C VAL A 82 -3.66 -5.18 6.32
N LYS A 83 -2.89 -6.26 6.17
CA LYS A 83 -1.73 -6.60 7.01
C LYS A 83 -0.44 -6.01 6.42
N SER A 84 -0.31 -6.07 5.11
CA SER A 84 0.84 -5.52 4.39
C SER A 84 0.52 -5.35 2.91
N ILE A 85 1.34 -4.53 2.24
CA ILE A 85 1.37 -4.44 0.78
C ILE A 85 2.79 -4.72 0.27
N SER A 86 2.88 -5.15 -0.97
CA SER A 86 4.14 -5.30 -1.70
C SER A 86 3.95 -4.95 -3.16
N VAL A 87 5.02 -4.62 -3.85
CA VAL A 87 4.97 -4.38 -5.30
C VAL A 87 4.64 -5.68 -6.03
N GLY A 88 3.58 -5.68 -6.82
CA GLY A 88 3.26 -6.75 -7.76
C GLY A 88 4.01 -6.54 -9.08
N THR A 89 3.61 -5.53 -9.84
CA THR A 89 4.31 -5.03 -11.02
C THR A 89 4.67 -3.57 -10.79
N ALA A 90 5.96 -3.24 -10.90
CA ALA A 90 6.41 -1.85 -10.73
C ALA A 90 5.88 -0.96 -11.87
N PRO A 91 5.71 0.35 -11.63
CA PRO A 91 5.54 1.34 -12.69
C PRO A 91 6.69 1.28 -13.69
N LYS A 92 6.52 1.89 -14.86
CA LYS A 92 7.63 2.02 -15.83
C LYS A 92 8.83 2.69 -15.14
N ALA A 93 10.01 2.12 -15.34
CA ALA A 93 11.24 2.65 -14.75
C ALA A 93 11.56 4.06 -15.26
N ASP A 94 11.35 4.31 -16.56
CA ASP A 94 11.56 5.61 -17.20
C ASP A 94 10.26 6.39 -17.26
N GLN A 95 10.28 7.56 -16.66
CA GLN A 95 9.19 8.54 -16.63
C GLN A 95 9.60 9.76 -17.47
N LYS A 96 8.63 10.46 -18.05
CA LYS A 96 8.90 11.63 -18.88
C LYS A 96 8.86 12.91 -18.08
N TYR A 97 9.82 13.79 -18.34
CA TYR A 97 9.87 15.13 -17.74
C TYR A 97 8.56 15.90 -17.98
N GLY A 98 8.03 16.52 -16.92
CA GLY A 98 6.83 17.34 -16.97
C GLY A 98 5.51 16.57 -17.05
N GLU A 99 5.54 15.23 -17.11
CA GLU A 99 4.33 14.40 -17.17
C GLU A 99 4.04 13.73 -15.81
N ASN A 100 2.76 13.45 -15.55
CA ASN A 100 2.38 12.64 -14.41
C ASN A 100 3.03 11.24 -14.50
N ILE A 101 3.23 10.60 -13.34
CA ILE A 101 3.79 9.25 -13.30
C ILE A 101 2.96 8.28 -14.15
N ASP A 102 3.61 7.54 -15.04
CA ASP A 102 2.98 6.47 -15.84
C ASP A 102 2.85 5.20 -14.99
N LEU A 103 1.64 4.97 -14.52
CA LEU A 103 1.27 3.80 -13.72
C LEU A 103 0.68 2.65 -14.55
N SER A 104 0.77 2.72 -15.89
CA SER A 104 0.20 1.71 -16.78
C SER A 104 0.73 0.31 -16.47
N GLY A 105 -0.16 -0.59 -16.06
CA GLY A 105 0.18 -1.97 -15.71
C GLY A 105 0.82 -2.14 -14.33
N ALA A 106 1.03 -1.05 -13.58
CA ALA A 106 1.54 -1.13 -12.21
C ALA A 106 0.50 -1.75 -11.27
N THR A 107 0.95 -2.65 -10.40
CA THR A 107 0.10 -3.33 -9.43
C THR A 107 0.78 -3.47 -8.08
N ILE A 108 -0.02 -3.57 -7.03
CA ILE A 108 0.43 -4.01 -5.69
C ILE A 108 -0.30 -5.29 -5.28
N ASN A 109 0.39 -6.11 -4.50
CA ASN A 109 -0.21 -7.24 -3.80
C ASN A 109 -0.62 -6.78 -2.41
N VAL A 110 -1.88 -6.97 -2.07
CA VAL A 110 -2.49 -6.61 -0.79
C VAL A 110 -2.72 -7.89 0.01
N VAL A 111 -2.09 -8.02 1.16
CA VAL A 111 -2.21 -9.17 2.07
C VAL A 111 -3.20 -8.83 3.16
N LYS A 112 -4.24 -9.66 3.28
CA LYS A 112 -5.25 -9.62 4.34
C LYS A 112 -5.33 -10.95 5.07
N GLY A 113 -6.17 -11.04 6.10
CA GLY A 113 -6.48 -12.31 6.77
C GLY A 113 -7.13 -13.34 5.84
N SER A 114 -7.93 -12.90 4.88
CA SER A 114 -8.58 -13.72 3.85
C SER A 114 -7.66 -14.21 2.74
N GLY A 115 -6.45 -13.66 2.63
CA GLY A 115 -5.50 -14.00 1.57
C GLY A 115 -4.86 -12.80 0.90
N THR A 116 -4.23 -13.04 -0.25
CA THR A 116 -3.55 -12.00 -1.04
C THR A 116 -4.34 -11.69 -2.30
N THR A 117 -4.55 -10.42 -2.58
CA THR A 117 -5.15 -9.94 -3.83
C THR A 117 -4.21 -8.95 -4.52
N THR A 118 -4.20 -8.96 -5.85
CA THR A 118 -3.44 -8.01 -6.66
C THR A 118 -4.39 -6.94 -7.19
N ILE A 119 -4.05 -5.67 -6.97
CA ILE A 119 -4.86 -4.53 -7.43
C ILE A 119 -3.99 -3.55 -8.24
N PRO A 120 -4.57 -2.82 -9.21
CA PRO A 120 -3.85 -1.80 -9.96
C PRO A 120 -3.48 -0.62 -9.04
N VAL A 121 -2.32 -0.02 -9.30
CA VAL A 121 -1.89 1.23 -8.65
C VAL A 121 -2.58 2.40 -9.34
N THR A 122 -3.17 3.29 -8.55
CA THR A 122 -3.84 4.51 -9.02
C THR A 122 -3.10 5.75 -8.52
N ALA A 123 -3.33 6.91 -9.16
CA ALA A 123 -2.60 8.14 -8.85
C ALA A 123 -2.79 8.63 -7.41
N ASP A 124 -3.97 8.39 -6.83
CA ASP A 124 -4.29 8.71 -5.44
C ASP A 124 -3.54 7.86 -4.41
N MET A 125 -2.98 6.72 -4.82
CA MET A 125 -2.10 5.90 -3.99
C MET A 125 -0.66 6.44 -3.92
N ILE A 126 -0.27 7.37 -4.78
CA ILE A 126 1.08 7.95 -4.74
C ILE A 126 1.16 8.96 -3.60
N LYS A 127 2.07 8.72 -2.66
CA LYS A 127 2.30 9.61 -1.52
C LYS A 127 2.77 10.97 -2.03
N GLN A 128 2.06 12.02 -1.61
CA GLN A 128 2.37 13.38 -2.02
C GLN A 128 3.82 13.74 -1.69
N GLY A 129 4.52 14.36 -2.65
CA GLY A 129 5.90 14.83 -2.51
C GLY A 129 6.96 13.75 -2.74
N THR A 130 6.59 12.50 -3.06
CA THR A 130 7.57 11.44 -3.40
C THR A 130 7.87 11.35 -4.90
N TYR A 131 7.05 11.99 -5.76
CA TYR A 131 7.28 12.10 -7.20
C TYR A 131 7.25 13.58 -7.63
N ASP A 132 8.29 14.02 -8.31
CA ASP A 132 8.37 15.34 -8.93
C ASP A 132 8.72 15.20 -10.43
N PRO A 133 7.75 15.42 -11.33
CA PRO A 133 7.97 15.29 -12.76
C PRO A 133 8.95 16.34 -13.32
N THR A 134 9.24 17.40 -12.58
CA THR A 134 10.12 18.51 -13.02
C THR A 134 11.57 18.34 -12.58
N THR A 135 11.88 17.31 -11.79
CA THR A 135 13.24 16.98 -11.38
C THR A 135 13.74 15.74 -12.13
N LEU A 136 14.76 15.92 -12.98
CA LEU A 136 15.39 14.83 -13.71
C LEU A 136 16.21 13.94 -12.79
N GLY A 137 16.23 12.65 -13.09
CA GLY A 137 17.04 11.66 -12.39
C GLY A 137 16.21 10.62 -11.62
N PRO A 138 16.88 9.79 -10.83
CA PRO A 138 16.25 8.74 -10.05
C PRO A 138 15.44 9.33 -8.89
N GLN A 139 14.25 8.77 -8.64
CA GLN A 139 13.35 9.14 -7.54
C GLN A 139 12.81 7.88 -6.90
N GLN A 140 12.70 7.90 -5.57
CA GLN A 140 11.98 6.89 -4.82
C GLN A 140 10.54 7.36 -4.60
N VAL A 141 9.60 6.63 -5.14
CA VAL A 141 8.17 6.92 -5.06
C VAL A 141 7.52 5.97 -4.08
N THR A 142 6.76 6.51 -3.13
CA THR A 142 6.05 5.71 -2.13
C THR A 142 4.60 5.52 -2.55
N ILE A 143 4.17 4.27 -2.61
CA ILE A 143 2.77 3.87 -2.83
C ILE A 143 2.14 3.60 -1.48
N VAL A 144 0.97 4.16 -1.22
CA VAL A 144 0.21 4.03 0.04
C VAL A 144 -1.13 3.37 -0.24
N TYR A 145 -1.48 2.37 0.55
CA TYR A 145 -2.80 1.74 0.54
C TYR A 145 -3.18 1.28 1.94
N ASP A 146 -4.33 1.72 2.45
CA ASP A 146 -4.85 1.38 3.79
C ASP A 146 -3.80 1.52 4.91
N ASN A 147 -3.10 2.67 4.96
CA ASN A 147 -2.01 2.99 5.89
C ASN A 147 -0.77 2.07 5.80
N GLN A 148 -0.64 1.26 4.76
CA GLN A 148 0.58 0.52 4.43
C GLN A 148 1.32 1.25 3.32
N GLU A 149 2.65 1.18 3.35
CA GLU A 149 3.52 1.87 2.38
C GLU A 149 4.48 0.87 1.72
N VAL A 150 4.77 1.10 0.43
CA VAL A 150 5.82 0.38 -0.30
C VAL A 150 6.50 1.33 -1.29
N ASP A 151 7.82 1.25 -1.38
CA ASP A 151 8.61 2.11 -2.24
C ASP A 151 8.93 1.45 -3.58
N VAL A 152 8.94 2.27 -4.64
CA VAL A 152 9.40 1.91 -5.98
C VAL A 152 10.38 2.97 -6.50
N ASN A 153 11.34 2.56 -7.32
CA ASN A 153 12.28 3.48 -7.94
C ASN A 153 11.87 3.74 -9.39
N VAL A 154 11.85 5.01 -9.77
CA VAL A 154 11.64 5.47 -11.14
C VAL A 154 12.72 6.49 -11.50
N THR A 155 12.89 6.77 -12.80
CA THR A 155 13.84 7.78 -13.28
C THR A 155 13.12 8.74 -14.23
N VAL A 156 13.07 10.02 -13.88
CA VAL A 156 12.54 11.05 -14.77
C VAL A 156 13.60 11.43 -15.81
N LYS A 157 13.26 11.26 -17.07
CA LYS A 157 14.13 11.53 -18.22
C LYS A 157 13.58 12.66 -19.07
N ASP A 158 14.49 13.47 -19.62
CA ASP A 158 14.15 14.39 -20.68
C ASP A 158 13.88 13.63 -21.98
N TYR A 159 13.08 14.16 -22.85
CA TYR A 159 12.73 13.53 -24.12
C TYR A 159 12.62 14.55 -25.26
N VAL A 160 12.81 14.06 -26.48
CA VAL A 160 12.72 14.88 -27.69
C VAL A 160 11.26 15.22 -27.95
N THR A 161 10.97 16.53 -28.04
CA THR A 161 9.65 17.06 -28.37
C THR A 161 9.54 17.53 -29.81
N GLY A 162 10.68 17.78 -30.47
CA GLY A 162 10.70 18.19 -31.85
C GLY A 162 12.08 18.13 -32.50
N ILE A 163 12.08 18.05 -33.82
CA ILE A 163 13.27 18.16 -34.66
C ILE A 163 12.92 19.15 -35.76
N THR A 164 13.75 20.17 -35.95
CA THR A 164 13.67 21.09 -37.10
C THR A 164 14.91 20.97 -37.97
N VAL A 165 14.71 21.03 -39.24
CA VAL A 165 15.79 20.92 -40.25
C VAL A 165 15.87 22.23 -41.02
N ASN A 166 17.08 22.77 -41.19
CA ASN A 166 17.31 23.99 -41.91
C ASN A 166 18.47 23.84 -42.95
N PRO A 167 18.25 24.09 -44.21
CA PRO A 167 16.97 24.45 -44.84
C PRO A 167 15.99 23.28 -44.89
N SER A 168 14.68 23.53 -44.79
CA SER A 168 13.62 22.52 -44.84
C SER A 168 13.41 21.89 -46.21
N THR A 169 13.91 22.55 -47.22
CA THR A 169 13.90 22.08 -48.63
C THR A 169 15.26 22.29 -49.25
N ILE A 170 15.71 21.32 -50.02
CA ILE A 170 16.94 21.38 -50.79
C ILE A 170 16.65 21.03 -52.27
N ASN A 171 17.34 21.73 -53.18
CA ASN A 171 17.22 21.46 -54.60
C ASN A 171 18.40 20.63 -55.07
N GLY A 172 18.14 19.58 -55.82
CA GLY A 172 19.13 18.71 -56.41
C GLY A 172 18.99 18.63 -57.91
N ARG A 173 20.03 18.15 -58.58
CA ARG A 173 20.03 17.83 -60.00
C ARG A 173 19.91 16.32 -60.20
N TYR A 174 19.55 15.91 -61.37
CA TYR A 174 19.56 14.49 -61.74
C TYR A 174 20.96 13.89 -61.48
N ASN A 175 21.02 12.72 -60.83
CA ASN A 175 22.20 12.02 -60.32
C ASN A 175 22.92 12.61 -59.09
N ASP A 176 22.42 13.66 -58.42
CA ASP A 176 22.93 14.03 -57.12
C ASP A 176 22.60 12.95 -56.08
N THR A 177 23.53 12.68 -55.16
CA THR A 177 23.28 11.80 -54.04
C THR A 177 22.72 12.61 -52.85
N LEU A 178 21.95 11.97 -51.98
CA LEU A 178 21.44 12.61 -50.78
C LEU A 178 22.58 13.19 -49.93
N SER A 179 23.67 12.47 -49.76
CA SER A 179 24.86 12.91 -49.01
C SER A 179 25.48 14.17 -49.59
N SER A 180 25.65 14.25 -50.95
CA SER A 180 26.19 15.44 -51.58
C SER A 180 25.27 16.65 -51.44
N LEU A 181 23.95 16.45 -51.53
CA LEU A 181 22.96 17.50 -51.35
C LEU A 181 22.91 18.06 -49.92
N LEU A 182 22.95 17.18 -48.89
CA LEU A 182 22.99 17.61 -47.51
C LEU A 182 24.21 18.48 -47.20
N THR A 183 25.38 18.06 -47.68
CA THR A 183 26.65 18.79 -47.50
C THR A 183 26.65 20.12 -48.27
N ALA A 184 26.25 20.12 -49.55
CA ALA A 184 26.28 21.32 -50.42
C ALA A 184 25.29 22.42 -49.91
N ASN A 185 24.19 22.04 -49.28
CA ASN A 185 23.21 22.97 -48.77
C ASN A 185 23.42 23.28 -47.29
N ASN A 186 24.51 22.79 -46.67
CA ASN A 186 24.81 22.98 -45.24
C ASN A 186 23.60 22.67 -44.36
N VAL A 187 22.96 21.53 -44.59
CA VAL A 187 21.77 21.14 -43.87
C VAL A 187 22.11 20.86 -42.41
N GLN A 188 21.47 21.53 -41.54
CA GLN A 188 21.61 21.41 -40.10
C GLN A 188 20.27 21.01 -39.46
N TYR A 189 20.30 20.36 -38.31
CA TYR A 189 19.09 20.05 -37.58
C TYR A 189 19.20 20.58 -36.11
N THR A 190 18.08 20.96 -35.57
CA THR A 190 17.93 21.37 -34.15
C THR A 190 16.99 20.39 -33.47
N VAL A 191 17.44 19.80 -32.36
CA VAL A 191 16.62 18.92 -31.53
C VAL A 191 16.09 19.72 -30.36
N THR A 192 14.79 19.65 -30.14
CA THR A 192 14.13 20.27 -28.98
C THR A 192 13.76 19.21 -27.97
N TYR A 193 14.13 19.44 -26.73
CA TYR A 193 13.81 18.57 -25.58
C TYR A 193 12.77 19.22 -24.68
N ALA A 194 12.06 18.40 -23.89
CA ALA A 194 10.98 18.87 -23.02
C ALA A 194 11.47 19.85 -21.96
N LYS A 195 12.61 19.59 -21.31
CA LYS A 195 13.22 20.44 -20.29
C LYS A 195 14.25 21.41 -20.88
N ALA A 196 15.20 20.87 -21.61
CA ALA A 196 16.35 21.65 -22.08
C ALA A 196 16.00 22.61 -23.23
N GLY A 197 14.82 22.44 -23.84
CA GLY A 197 14.44 23.23 -25.01
C GLY A 197 15.25 22.86 -26.25
N ALA A 198 15.38 23.82 -27.19
CA ALA A 198 16.14 23.62 -28.42
C ALA A 198 17.64 23.53 -28.15
N GLN A 199 18.29 22.53 -28.74
CA GLN A 199 19.74 22.39 -28.74
C GLN A 199 20.35 23.12 -29.92
N ALA A 200 21.64 23.47 -29.84
CA ALA A 200 22.35 24.06 -30.97
C ALA A 200 22.27 23.16 -32.21
N PRO A 201 22.23 23.76 -33.42
CA PRO A 201 22.24 22.98 -34.67
C PRO A 201 23.43 22.05 -34.76
N GLN A 202 23.17 20.83 -35.25
CA GLN A 202 24.15 19.77 -35.53
C GLN A 202 24.40 19.63 -37.01
#